data_3d6a885fb6aa7f42b45543b17655babd
#
_entry.id   3d6a885fb6aa7f42b45543b17655babd
#
_cell.length_a   1.000
_cell.length_b   1.000
_cell.length_c   1.000
_cell.angle_alpha   90.00
_cell.angle_beta   90.00
_cell.angle_gamma   90.00
#
_symmetry.space_group_name_H-M   'P 1'
#
loop_
_entity.id
_entity.type
_entity.pdbx_description
1 polymer ?
#
loop_
_entity_poly.entity_id
_entity_poly.type
_entity_poly.pdbx_seq_one_letter_code
_entity_poly.pdbx_strand_id
1 'polypeptide(L)'
;MSDGAATFSRALAVRLAGYGDGPCIEFEGRWLTGDEVTASIDGIDDALRRAGVADGAAVGVVARNRPPHATAVVGLLAAGRWVSMIYSFQSPEAIGRDIEKLRPAAVVADREDWTEPVIAAVRRTGAAGIAVSMEPPIVERVSGLERVCAELRDAGDDGSAGLRVLTSGTTGPPERHNIPASVLEHTVYSVAGGTASPEDPPELMYWPLGGIGGVCQLVTGAYIGKRIALLEKFSVAEWVRVVKTHGIRRSGLQPAAVRMLLEADLPPEDLASLDYVVSASGPLDPETRDAFEARYGVPVLLEYGATEFAGSVCTWTPELYREFGAAKRASSGRVLPDTEVRIVHPDTGVQVATGEQGLLEARIATVSPDWIRTNDIASIDADGFITLHGRADGAINRGGFKVLPETVRRVLVSHPDVRDATVVGVPDARLGQVPFAAVEPIPSHPVPSPSDLVALVRDQLPKHCVPVDLVVVDELPRTQSLKVSLRDVAALYNCRPGD
;
A
#
# COMPACT_ATOMS: atom_id res chain seq x y z
N MET A 1 16.52 23.52 0.09
CA MET A 1 15.67 22.34 -0.22
C MET A 1 16.00 21.68 -1.57
N SER A 2 16.61 22.39 -2.54
CA SER A 2 16.99 21.81 -3.85
C SER A 2 18.17 20.81 -3.80
N ASP A 3 19.04 20.89 -2.81
CA ASP A 3 20.26 20.07 -2.74
C ASP A 3 19.99 18.60 -2.35
N GLY A 4 19.01 18.34 -1.47
CA GLY A 4 18.66 16.98 -1.03
C GLY A 4 18.00 16.14 -2.14
N ALA A 5 17.12 16.73 -2.97
CA ALA A 5 16.47 16.02 -4.07
C ALA A 5 17.48 15.60 -5.16
N ALA A 6 18.41 16.51 -5.52
CA ALA A 6 19.48 16.23 -6.46
C ALA A 6 20.45 15.15 -5.91
N THR A 7 20.65 15.10 -4.61
CA THR A 7 21.47 14.10 -3.93
C THR A 7 20.84 12.72 -4.02
N PHE A 8 19.52 12.60 -3.70
CA PHE A 8 18.79 11.34 -3.77
C PHE A 8 18.77 10.77 -5.21
N SER A 9 18.37 11.59 -6.20
CA SER A 9 18.30 11.16 -7.61
C SER A 9 19.66 10.68 -8.13
N ARG A 10 20.74 11.40 -7.80
CA ARG A 10 22.10 11.01 -8.19
C ARG A 10 22.52 9.71 -7.52
N ALA A 11 22.24 9.53 -6.22
CA ALA A 11 22.54 8.29 -5.51
C ALA A 11 21.81 7.11 -6.11
N LEU A 12 20.52 7.27 -6.43
CA LEU A 12 19.71 6.25 -7.10
C LEU A 12 20.29 5.89 -8.48
N ALA A 13 20.66 6.88 -9.30
CA ALA A 13 21.29 6.65 -10.61
C ALA A 13 22.59 5.84 -10.50
N VAL A 14 23.45 6.17 -9.52
CA VAL A 14 24.70 5.44 -9.27
C VAL A 14 24.41 3.98 -8.86
N ARG A 15 23.39 3.77 -8.03
CA ARG A 15 23.02 2.41 -7.61
C ARG A 15 22.49 1.57 -8.78
N LEU A 16 21.62 2.15 -9.62
CA LEU A 16 21.10 1.45 -10.80
C LEU A 16 22.22 1.06 -11.78
N ALA A 17 23.16 1.97 -12.06
CA ALA A 17 24.32 1.68 -12.88
C ALA A 17 25.25 0.61 -12.27
N GLY A 18 25.24 0.48 -10.95
CA GLY A 18 26.11 -0.45 -10.22
C GLY A 18 25.75 -1.93 -10.38
N TYR A 19 24.56 -2.26 -10.92
CA TYR A 19 24.20 -3.66 -11.20
C TYR A 19 24.95 -4.23 -12.42
N GLY A 20 25.26 -3.40 -13.45
CA GLY A 20 25.98 -3.83 -14.67
C GLY A 20 25.31 -5.04 -15.31
N ASP A 21 26.09 -6.06 -15.66
CA ASP A 21 25.62 -7.34 -16.21
C ASP A 21 25.02 -8.30 -15.16
N GLY A 22 25.05 -7.90 -13.87
CA GLY A 22 24.50 -8.68 -12.78
C GLY A 22 22.95 -8.68 -12.73
N PRO A 23 22.35 -9.64 -11.99
CA PRO A 23 20.90 -9.75 -11.85
C PRO A 23 20.34 -8.56 -11.06
N CYS A 24 19.28 -7.91 -11.59
CA CYS A 24 18.63 -6.74 -10.99
C CYS A 24 17.18 -7.03 -10.62
N ILE A 25 16.33 -7.38 -11.58
CA ILE A 25 14.90 -7.66 -11.38
C ILE A 25 14.58 -9.07 -11.89
N GLU A 26 14.05 -9.93 -11.01
CA GLU A 26 13.46 -11.22 -11.38
C GLU A 26 11.96 -11.04 -11.60
N PHE A 27 11.47 -11.61 -12.68
CA PHE A 27 10.07 -11.68 -13.01
C PHE A 27 9.76 -12.98 -13.72
N GLU A 28 8.79 -13.74 -13.22
CA GLU A 28 8.37 -15.05 -13.79
C GLU A 28 9.54 -16.04 -14.01
N GLY A 29 10.49 -16.06 -13.08
CA GLY A 29 11.65 -16.96 -13.14
C GLY A 29 12.82 -16.48 -14.02
N ARG A 30 12.68 -15.31 -14.66
CA ARG A 30 13.76 -14.70 -15.47
C ARG A 30 14.34 -13.49 -14.73
N TRP A 31 15.69 -13.44 -14.67
CA TRP A 31 16.40 -12.24 -14.24
C TRP A 31 16.63 -11.29 -15.40
N LEU A 32 16.24 -10.03 -15.23
CA LEU A 32 16.75 -8.92 -16.03
C LEU A 32 18.05 -8.45 -15.38
N THR A 33 19.07 -8.19 -16.21
CA THR A 33 20.33 -7.62 -15.75
C THR A 33 20.21 -6.12 -15.52
N GLY A 34 21.16 -5.52 -14.79
CA GLY A 34 21.25 -4.07 -14.66
C GLY A 34 21.42 -3.36 -16.00
N ASP A 35 22.13 -3.96 -16.95
CA ASP A 35 22.28 -3.42 -18.32
C ASP A 35 20.95 -3.41 -19.07
N GLU A 36 20.12 -4.47 -18.95
CA GLU A 36 18.77 -4.49 -19.54
C GLU A 36 17.86 -3.43 -18.91
N VAL A 37 17.94 -3.24 -17.57
CA VAL A 37 17.22 -2.20 -16.84
C VAL A 37 17.68 -0.82 -17.29
N THR A 38 18.98 -0.58 -17.39
CA THR A 38 19.58 0.69 -17.87
C THR A 38 19.16 0.99 -19.29
N ALA A 39 19.21 0.01 -20.19
CA ALA A 39 18.76 0.17 -21.58
C ALA A 39 17.26 0.55 -21.66
N SER A 40 16.43 0.02 -20.77
CA SER A 40 15.01 0.40 -20.68
C SER A 40 14.84 1.84 -20.17
N ILE A 41 15.62 2.26 -19.17
CA ILE A 41 15.64 3.64 -18.66
C ILE A 41 16.05 4.61 -19.78
N ASP A 42 17.13 4.32 -20.48
CA ASP A 42 17.65 5.12 -21.60
C ASP A 42 16.62 5.22 -22.73
N GLY A 43 15.93 4.12 -23.02
CA GLY A 43 14.86 4.08 -24.01
C GLY A 43 13.69 5.00 -23.65
N ILE A 44 13.27 5.02 -22.38
CA ILE A 44 12.21 5.91 -21.88
C ILE A 44 12.68 7.37 -21.94
N ASP A 45 13.90 7.68 -21.48
CA ASP A 45 14.45 9.02 -21.51
C ASP A 45 14.59 9.55 -22.95
N ASP A 46 15.07 8.71 -23.87
CA ASP A 46 15.15 9.05 -25.29
C ASP A 46 13.76 9.31 -25.90
N ALA A 47 12.76 8.51 -25.56
CA ALA A 47 11.38 8.71 -26.02
C ALA A 47 10.81 10.05 -25.49
N LEU A 48 11.03 10.37 -24.22
CA LEU A 48 10.63 11.65 -23.60
C LEU A 48 11.30 12.84 -24.29
N ARG A 49 12.61 12.75 -24.50
CA ARG A 49 13.40 13.79 -25.17
C ARG A 49 12.94 14.03 -26.61
N ARG A 50 12.70 12.96 -27.37
CA ARG A 50 12.16 13.05 -28.74
C ARG A 50 10.73 13.57 -28.78
N ALA A 51 9.96 13.35 -27.71
CA ALA A 51 8.62 13.92 -27.57
C ALA A 51 8.65 15.42 -27.22
N GLY A 52 9.81 15.97 -26.87
CA GLY A 52 9.99 17.38 -26.47
C GLY A 52 9.59 17.64 -25.03
N VAL A 53 9.60 16.61 -24.16
CA VAL A 53 9.36 16.73 -22.73
C VAL A 53 10.58 17.35 -22.06
N ALA A 54 10.39 18.45 -21.34
CA ALA A 54 11.49 19.14 -20.65
C ALA A 54 12.10 18.29 -19.55
N ASP A 55 13.37 18.57 -19.20
CA ASP A 55 14.00 17.99 -18.03
C ASP A 55 13.25 18.45 -16.76
N GLY A 56 13.10 17.55 -15.78
CA GLY A 56 12.33 17.81 -14.56
C GLY A 56 10.80 17.77 -14.70
N ALA A 57 10.26 17.80 -15.92
CA ALA A 57 8.81 17.75 -16.12
C ALA A 57 8.18 16.48 -15.54
N ALA A 58 6.97 16.61 -14.97
CA ALA A 58 6.24 15.52 -14.37
C ALA A 58 5.78 14.48 -15.40
N VAL A 59 5.97 13.20 -15.08
CA VAL A 59 5.55 12.06 -15.90
C VAL A 59 4.54 11.22 -15.14
N GLY A 60 3.42 10.90 -15.77
CA GLY A 60 2.44 9.94 -15.26
C GLY A 60 2.88 8.52 -15.60
N VAL A 61 2.81 7.61 -14.64
CA VAL A 61 3.06 6.18 -14.88
C VAL A 61 1.80 5.40 -14.51
N VAL A 62 1.15 4.77 -15.49
CA VAL A 62 0.09 3.78 -15.25
C VAL A 62 0.78 2.50 -14.80
N ALA A 63 0.87 2.32 -13.49
CA ALA A 63 1.80 1.39 -12.87
C ALA A 63 1.23 -0.02 -12.75
N ARG A 64 1.91 -0.99 -13.38
CA ARG A 64 1.73 -2.43 -13.19
C ARG A 64 2.95 -3.01 -12.49
N ASN A 65 2.79 -4.12 -11.79
CA ASN A 65 3.92 -4.83 -11.19
C ASN A 65 4.65 -5.65 -12.27
N ARG A 66 5.23 -4.95 -13.23
CA ARG A 66 6.04 -5.53 -14.32
C ARG A 66 7.37 -4.78 -14.43
N PRO A 67 8.46 -5.44 -14.80
CA PRO A 67 9.78 -4.80 -14.92
C PRO A 67 9.82 -3.48 -15.68
N PRO A 68 9.18 -3.28 -16.85
CA PRO A 68 9.20 -2.00 -17.55
C PRO A 68 8.63 -0.84 -16.73
N HIS A 69 7.61 -1.10 -15.90
CA HIS A 69 6.99 -0.07 -15.05
C HIS A 69 7.87 0.23 -13.83
N ALA A 70 8.40 -0.83 -13.18
CA ALA A 70 9.37 -0.65 -12.09
C ALA A 70 10.58 0.16 -12.57
N THR A 71 11.13 -0.20 -13.74
CA THR A 71 12.24 0.50 -14.39
C THR A 71 11.88 1.96 -14.71
N ALA A 72 10.67 2.22 -15.24
CA ALA A 72 10.20 3.58 -15.52
C ALA A 72 10.18 4.45 -14.25
N VAL A 73 9.64 3.92 -13.14
CA VAL A 73 9.55 4.66 -11.87
C VAL A 73 10.93 5.03 -11.34
N VAL A 74 11.84 4.05 -11.22
CA VAL A 74 13.17 4.33 -10.65
C VAL A 74 14.04 5.16 -11.61
N GLY A 75 13.92 4.96 -12.93
CA GLY A 75 14.63 5.72 -13.94
C GLY A 75 14.21 7.20 -13.96
N LEU A 76 12.90 7.47 -13.90
CA LEU A 76 12.37 8.84 -13.87
C LEU A 76 12.77 9.57 -12.57
N LEU A 77 12.77 8.87 -11.42
CA LEU A 77 13.25 9.44 -10.16
C LEU A 77 14.78 9.71 -10.21
N ALA A 78 15.55 8.79 -10.78
CA ALA A 78 16.99 8.96 -10.97
C ALA A 78 17.31 10.13 -11.92
N ALA A 79 16.44 10.38 -12.92
CA ALA A 79 16.52 11.53 -13.81
C ALA A 79 16.01 12.86 -13.16
N GLY A 80 15.66 12.87 -11.89
CA GLY A 80 15.20 14.07 -11.18
C GLY A 80 13.81 14.54 -11.59
N ARG A 81 12.89 13.64 -11.91
CA ARG A 81 11.53 13.96 -12.33
C ARG A 81 10.49 13.72 -11.24
N TRP A 82 9.36 14.42 -11.30
CA TRP A 82 8.16 14.04 -10.60
C TRP A 82 7.48 12.85 -11.29
N VAL A 83 7.23 11.78 -10.53
CA VAL A 83 6.53 10.59 -11.03
C VAL A 83 5.14 10.53 -10.40
N SER A 84 4.12 10.72 -11.24
CA SER A 84 2.72 10.63 -10.82
C SER A 84 2.24 9.20 -11.00
N MET A 85 2.07 8.48 -9.88
CA MET A 85 1.62 7.10 -9.89
C MET A 85 0.12 7.04 -10.20
N ILE A 86 -0.27 6.30 -11.22
CA ILE A 86 -1.65 6.07 -11.66
C ILE A 86 -1.93 4.58 -11.52
N TYR A 87 -3.05 4.23 -10.87
CA TYR A 87 -3.43 2.82 -10.70
C TYR A 87 -3.93 2.21 -12.01
N SER A 88 -3.28 1.13 -12.47
CA SER A 88 -3.64 0.39 -13.69
C SER A 88 -4.92 -0.44 -13.56
N PHE A 89 -5.34 -0.77 -12.34
CA PHE A 89 -6.53 -1.58 -12.09
C PHE A 89 -7.86 -0.79 -12.04
N GLN A 90 -7.81 0.51 -12.34
CA GLN A 90 -9.01 1.31 -12.53
C GLN A 90 -9.60 1.05 -13.92
N SER A 91 -10.87 1.46 -14.12
CA SER A 91 -11.41 1.46 -15.49
C SER A 91 -10.65 2.43 -16.39
N PRO A 92 -10.57 2.18 -17.70
CA PRO A 92 -9.91 3.08 -18.63
C PRO A 92 -10.38 4.54 -18.53
N GLU A 93 -11.68 4.75 -18.26
CA GLU A 93 -12.26 6.09 -18.06
C GLU A 93 -11.75 6.74 -16.75
N ALA A 94 -11.54 5.95 -15.70
CA ALA A 94 -11.02 6.45 -14.43
C ALA A 94 -9.53 6.82 -14.56
N ILE A 95 -8.74 6.01 -15.27
CA ILE A 95 -7.36 6.32 -15.64
C ILE A 95 -7.32 7.63 -16.45
N GLY A 96 -8.19 7.76 -17.45
CA GLY A 96 -8.31 8.98 -18.25
C GLY A 96 -8.62 10.22 -17.41
N ARG A 97 -9.59 10.14 -16.49
CA ARG A 97 -9.91 11.26 -15.57
C ARG A 97 -8.74 11.63 -14.65
N ASP A 98 -7.97 10.64 -14.19
CA ASP A 98 -6.80 10.90 -13.35
C ASP A 98 -5.69 11.61 -14.16
N ILE A 99 -5.45 11.20 -15.42
CA ILE A 99 -4.54 11.88 -16.35
C ILE A 99 -4.96 13.33 -16.58
N GLU A 100 -6.25 13.58 -16.83
CA GLU A 100 -6.78 14.94 -17.04
C GLU A 100 -6.60 15.84 -15.80
N LYS A 101 -6.78 15.28 -14.61
CA LYS A 101 -6.57 15.99 -13.34
C LYS A 101 -5.09 16.31 -13.10
N LEU A 102 -4.21 15.36 -13.42
CA LEU A 102 -2.76 15.48 -13.20
C LEU A 102 -2.05 16.37 -14.21
N ARG A 103 -2.50 16.37 -15.46
CA ARG A 103 -1.88 17.06 -16.60
C ARG A 103 -0.35 16.86 -16.68
N PRO A 104 0.14 15.61 -16.67
CA PRO A 104 1.58 15.36 -16.79
C PRO A 104 2.06 15.76 -18.19
N ALA A 105 3.37 16.03 -18.35
CA ALA A 105 3.96 16.30 -19.66
C ALA A 105 4.01 15.05 -20.55
N ALA A 106 4.10 13.86 -19.94
CA ALA A 106 4.00 12.58 -20.63
C ALA A 106 3.32 11.53 -19.77
N VAL A 107 2.79 10.49 -20.40
CA VAL A 107 2.26 9.30 -19.75
C VAL A 107 3.01 8.08 -20.24
N VAL A 108 3.53 7.27 -19.33
CA VAL A 108 4.11 5.94 -19.57
C VAL A 108 3.09 4.90 -19.12
N ALA A 109 2.73 4.00 -20.01
CA ALA A 109 1.78 2.94 -19.73
C ALA A 109 2.12 1.66 -20.48
N ASP A 110 1.62 0.51 -20.02
CA ASP A 110 1.71 -0.73 -20.79
C ASP A 110 0.98 -0.57 -22.13
N ARG A 111 1.43 -1.31 -23.14
CA ARG A 111 0.80 -1.30 -24.46
C ARG A 111 -0.71 -1.61 -24.36
N GLU A 112 -1.10 -2.49 -23.47
CA GLU A 112 -2.51 -2.87 -23.26
C GLU A 112 -3.36 -1.80 -22.59
N ASP A 113 -2.75 -0.82 -21.88
CA ASP A 113 -3.45 0.28 -21.21
C ASP A 113 -3.78 1.44 -22.16
N TRP A 114 -3.21 1.48 -23.37
CA TRP A 114 -3.49 2.50 -24.37
C TRP A 114 -4.83 2.26 -25.09
N THR A 115 -5.89 2.23 -24.29
CA THR A 115 -7.27 2.15 -24.76
C THR A 115 -7.77 3.52 -25.22
N GLU A 116 -8.89 3.55 -26.00
CA GLU A 116 -9.44 4.82 -26.52
C GLU A 116 -9.74 5.88 -25.44
N PRO A 117 -10.32 5.56 -24.26
CA PRO A 117 -10.48 6.55 -23.19
C PRO A 117 -9.16 7.16 -22.69
N VAL A 118 -8.11 6.36 -22.57
CA VAL A 118 -6.77 6.80 -22.14
C VAL A 118 -6.11 7.66 -23.22
N ILE A 119 -6.13 7.22 -24.48
CA ILE A 119 -5.61 7.96 -25.62
C ILE A 119 -6.33 9.32 -25.74
N ALA A 120 -7.64 9.33 -25.61
CA ALA A 120 -8.43 10.57 -25.70
C ALA A 120 -8.08 11.54 -24.56
N ALA A 121 -7.89 11.04 -23.33
CA ALA A 121 -7.49 11.86 -22.19
C ALA A 121 -6.08 12.47 -22.39
N VAL A 122 -5.11 11.66 -22.79
CA VAL A 122 -3.74 12.14 -23.09
C VAL A 122 -3.75 13.17 -24.21
N ARG A 123 -4.55 12.96 -25.27
CA ARG A 123 -4.72 13.93 -26.35
C ARG A 123 -5.32 15.24 -25.88
N ARG A 124 -6.35 15.21 -25.03
CA ARG A 124 -6.98 16.43 -24.47
C ARG A 124 -6.03 17.22 -23.57
N THR A 125 -5.16 16.54 -22.82
CA THR A 125 -4.18 17.24 -21.98
C THR A 125 -2.99 17.77 -22.78
N GLY A 126 -2.75 17.27 -23.99
CA GLY A 126 -1.58 17.60 -24.80
C GLY A 126 -0.29 16.91 -24.33
N ALA A 127 -0.40 15.90 -23.47
CA ALA A 127 0.73 15.12 -23.01
C ALA A 127 1.26 14.19 -24.12
N ALA A 128 2.53 13.80 -24.03
CA ALA A 128 3.09 12.76 -24.88
C ALA A 128 2.71 11.36 -24.34
N GLY A 129 2.52 10.36 -25.23
CA GLY A 129 2.26 8.98 -24.90
C GLY A 129 3.47 8.10 -25.15
N ILE A 130 3.87 7.30 -24.16
CA ILE A 130 4.96 6.32 -24.25
C ILE A 130 4.42 4.96 -23.84
N ALA A 131 4.46 4.00 -24.76
CA ALA A 131 4.11 2.61 -24.51
C ALA A 131 5.35 1.82 -24.11
N VAL A 132 5.19 1.00 -23.07
CA VAL A 132 6.19 0.01 -22.65
C VAL A 132 5.59 -1.39 -22.73
N SER A 133 6.42 -2.40 -22.98
CA SER A 133 5.99 -3.81 -22.90
C SER A 133 7.15 -4.74 -22.57
N MET A 134 6.81 -5.96 -22.11
CA MET A 134 7.79 -7.01 -21.83
C MET A 134 8.15 -7.83 -23.07
N GLU A 135 7.15 -8.14 -23.91
CA GLU A 135 7.30 -9.08 -25.03
C GLU A 135 6.69 -8.53 -26.33
N PRO A 136 7.51 -8.19 -27.30
CA PRO A 136 8.95 -7.95 -27.16
C PRO A 136 9.22 -6.74 -26.26
N PRO A 137 10.41 -6.65 -25.62
CA PRO A 137 10.77 -5.48 -24.83
C PRO A 137 10.76 -4.24 -25.75
N ILE A 138 9.84 -3.31 -25.47
CA ILE A 138 9.63 -2.13 -26.32
C ILE A 138 9.48 -0.91 -25.44
N VAL A 139 10.10 0.17 -25.89
CA VAL A 139 9.78 1.55 -25.50
C VAL A 139 9.48 2.32 -26.78
N GLU A 140 8.25 2.71 -26.99
CA GLU A 140 7.83 3.42 -28.21
C GLU A 140 6.89 4.58 -27.92
N ARG A 141 6.91 5.59 -28.77
CA ARG A 141 5.94 6.67 -28.69
C ARG A 141 4.61 6.24 -29.30
N VAL A 142 3.52 6.55 -28.60
CA VAL A 142 2.16 6.18 -29.02
C VAL A 142 1.74 7.00 -30.24
N SER A 143 1.22 6.34 -31.27
CA SER A 143 0.77 6.98 -32.50
C SER A 143 -0.31 8.05 -32.23
N GLY A 144 -0.10 9.26 -32.76
CA GLY A 144 -0.94 10.42 -32.54
C GLY A 144 -0.73 11.15 -31.18
N LEU A 145 0.27 10.69 -30.38
CA LEU A 145 0.67 11.27 -29.09
C LEU A 145 2.20 11.42 -29.00
N GLU A 146 2.89 11.53 -30.14
CA GLU A 146 4.35 11.47 -30.21
C GLU A 146 5.04 12.71 -29.64
N ARG A 147 4.31 13.79 -29.37
CA ARG A 147 4.88 15.07 -28.93
C ARG A 147 4.00 15.71 -27.86
N VAL A 148 4.65 16.32 -26.88
CA VAL A 148 4.02 17.19 -25.90
C VAL A 148 3.59 18.51 -26.56
N CYS A 149 2.45 19.07 -26.15
CA CYS A 149 2.02 20.39 -26.61
C CYS A 149 2.93 21.53 -26.09
N ALA A 150 2.88 22.70 -26.75
CA ALA A 150 3.74 23.83 -26.39
C ALA A 150 3.53 24.30 -24.94
N GLU A 151 2.28 24.30 -24.45
CA GLU A 151 1.93 24.75 -23.10
C GLU A 151 2.55 23.89 -21.99
N LEU A 152 2.69 22.58 -22.23
CA LEU A 152 3.31 21.65 -21.28
C LEU A 152 4.82 21.52 -21.46
N ARG A 153 5.35 21.99 -22.59
CA ARG A 153 6.77 21.92 -22.90
C ARG A 153 7.63 22.73 -21.95
N ASP A 154 7.09 23.90 -21.54
CA ASP A 154 7.76 24.85 -20.66
C ASP A 154 7.33 24.70 -19.18
N ALA A 155 6.44 23.76 -18.87
CA ALA A 155 6.05 23.42 -17.51
C ALA A 155 7.17 22.63 -16.84
N GLY A 156 8.39 23.16 -16.87
CA GLY A 156 9.51 22.68 -16.07
C GLY A 156 9.17 22.88 -14.60
N ASP A 157 9.37 21.85 -13.80
CA ASP A 157 9.23 21.92 -12.37
C ASP A 157 10.31 22.86 -11.78
N ASP A 158 10.10 23.31 -10.56
CA ASP A 158 10.99 24.19 -9.78
C ASP A 158 12.35 23.54 -9.40
N GLY A 159 12.75 22.48 -10.10
CA GLY A 159 13.97 21.71 -9.85
C GLY A 159 13.80 20.69 -8.72
N SER A 160 12.59 20.45 -8.25
CA SER A 160 12.28 19.36 -7.31
C SER A 160 11.87 18.09 -8.05
N ALA A 161 12.14 16.95 -7.43
CA ALA A 161 11.76 15.62 -7.93
C ALA A 161 10.99 14.89 -6.82
N GLY A 162 10.27 13.82 -7.17
CA GLY A 162 9.59 13.02 -6.16
C GLY A 162 8.46 12.15 -6.72
N LEU A 163 7.65 11.65 -5.81
CA LEU A 163 6.49 10.83 -6.10
C LEU A 163 5.19 11.59 -5.84
N ARG A 164 4.21 11.39 -6.70
CA ARG A 164 2.81 11.78 -6.47
C ARG A 164 1.98 10.52 -6.37
N VAL A 165 1.59 10.15 -5.16
CA VAL A 165 0.91 8.88 -4.87
C VAL A 165 -0.54 9.13 -4.48
N LEU A 166 -1.46 8.33 -5.01
CA LEU A 166 -2.87 8.39 -4.67
C LEU A 166 -3.14 7.53 -3.44
N THR A 167 -3.82 8.09 -2.44
CA THR A 167 -4.31 7.27 -1.32
C THR A 167 -5.48 6.40 -1.76
N SER A 168 -5.61 5.23 -1.17
CA SER A 168 -6.69 4.28 -1.52
C SER A 168 -8.08 4.72 -1.05
N GLY A 169 -8.20 5.88 -0.37
CA GLY A 169 -9.46 6.48 0.10
C GLY A 169 -10.49 5.45 0.58
N THR A 170 -10.31 4.87 1.76
CA THR A 170 -11.27 3.88 2.29
C THR A 170 -12.59 4.53 2.72
N THR A 171 -12.60 5.84 2.95
CA THR A 171 -13.73 6.59 3.54
C THR A 171 -14.07 7.90 2.82
N GLY A 172 -13.28 8.30 1.81
CA GLY A 172 -13.48 9.53 1.02
C GLY A 172 -12.95 9.41 -0.41
N PRO A 173 -13.11 10.46 -1.23
CA PRO A 173 -12.47 10.50 -2.54
C PRO A 173 -10.95 10.36 -2.35
N PRO A 174 -10.27 9.59 -3.23
CA PRO A 174 -8.82 9.44 -3.15
C PRO A 174 -8.10 10.78 -3.22
N GLU A 175 -7.19 11.02 -2.28
CA GLU A 175 -6.33 12.20 -2.24
C GLU A 175 -4.93 11.87 -2.75
N ARG A 176 -4.27 12.85 -3.36
CA ARG A 176 -2.93 12.67 -3.90
C ARG A 176 -1.91 13.40 -3.04
N HIS A 177 -0.93 12.65 -2.56
CA HIS A 177 0.16 13.16 -1.75
C HIS A 177 1.42 13.32 -2.58
N ASN A 178 2.09 14.46 -2.40
CA ASN A 178 3.39 14.75 -2.98
C ASN A 178 4.47 14.35 -1.97
N ILE A 179 5.37 13.47 -2.37
CA ILE A 179 6.52 13.02 -1.58
C ILE A 179 7.78 13.50 -2.31
N PRO A 180 8.40 14.59 -1.89
CA PRO A 180 9.63 15.07 -2.51
C PRO A 180 10.76 14.03 -2.41
N ALA A 181 11.65 14.02 -3.37
CA ALA A 181 12.81 13.11 -3.36
C ALA A 181 13.70 13.31 -2.12
N SER A 182 13.74 14.51 -1.56
CA SER A 182 14.43 14.79 -0.28
C SER A 182 13.81 14.06 0.92
N VAL A 183 12.55 13.64 0.83
CA VAL A 183 11.83 12.87 1.85
C VAL A 183 12.00 11.36 1.62
N LEU A 184 12.21 10.92 0.35
CA LEU A 184 12.35 9.51 0.02
C LEU A 184 13.56 8.85 0.69
N GLU A 185 14.58 9.60 1.04
CA GLU A 185 15.71 9.06 1.83
C GLU A 185 15.26 8.62 3.22
N HIS A 186 14.39 9.39 3.89
CA HIS A 186 13.75 8.96 5.14
C HIS A 186 12.91 7.68 4.93
N THR A 187 12.13 7.62 3.84
CA THR A 187 11.37 6.42 3.48
C THR A 187 12.27 5.19 3.36
N VAL A 188 13.42 5.33 2.69
CA VAL A 188 14.41 4.25 2.57
C VAL A 188 14.89 3.78 3.95
N TYR A 189 15.28 4.70 4.83
CA TYR A 189 15.76 4.32 6.17
C TYR A 189 14.69 3.67 7.03
N SER A 190 13.44 4.13 6.96
CA SER A 190 12.34 3.57 7.73
C SER A 190 11.93 2.14 7.30
N VAL A 191 12.23 1.75 6.06
CA VAL A 191 11.84 0.46 5.47
C VAL A 191 13.02 -0.52 5.35
N ALA A 192 14.23 -0.02 5.04
CA ALA A 192 15.35 -0.88 4.63
C ALA A 192 16.01 -1.67 5.75
N GLY A 193 16.17 -1.07 6.91
CA GLY A 193 16.94 -1.65 8.00
C GLY A 193 18.45 -1.83 7.73
N GLY A 194 19.01 -1.19 6.67
CA GLY A 194 20.44 -1.24 6.34
C GLY A 194 20.78 -1.20 4.85
N THR A 195 22.06 -1.35 4.53
CA THR A 195 22.55 -1.52 3.14
C THR A 195 22.47 -2.97 2.72
N ALA A 196 22.23 -3.22 1.41
CA ALA A 196 22.22 -4.57 0.86
C ALA A 196 23.63 -5.06 0.49
N SER A 197 23.83 -6.38 0.61
CA SER A 197 24.96 -7.08 0.01
C SER A 197 24.50 -7.80 -1.28
N PRO A 198 25.37 -7.96 -2.28
CA PRO A 198 25.05 -8.77 -3.47
C PRO A 198 24.65 -10.22 -3.15
N GLU A 199 25.11 -10.75 -2.01
CA GLU A 199 24.80 -12.10 -1.53
C GLU A 199 23.45 -12.19 -0.83
N ASP A 200 22.86 -11.06 -0.43
CA ASP A 200 21.56 -11.06 0.23
C ASP A 200 20.47 -11.61 -0.71
N PRO A 201 19.47 -12.33 -0.16
CA PRO A 201 18.28 -12.67 -0.92
C PRO A 201 17.60 -11.44 -1.51
N PRO A 202 16.98 -11.54 -2.70
CA PRO A 202 16.28 -10.41 -3.29
C PRO A 202 15.12 -9.92 -2.41
N GLU A 203 14.71 -8.67 -2.60
CA GLU A 203 13.47 -8.16 -2.03
C GLU A 203 12.29 -8.76 -2.80
N LEU A 204 11.43 -9.51 -2.11
CA LEU A 204 10.21 -10.08 -2.69
C LEU A 204 9.10 -9.04 -2.69
N MET A 205 8.69 -8.61 -3.87
CA MET A 205 7.70 -7.56 -4.08
C MET A 205 6.48 -8.06 -4.83
N TYR A 206 5.30 -7.76 -4.31
CA TYR A 206 4.02 -7.98 -5.00
C TYR A 206 2.99 -6.88 -4.68
N TRP A 207 3.30 -5.97 -3.77
CA TRP A 207 2.44 -4.85 -3.45
C TRP A 207 2.31 -3.95 -4.67
N PRO A 208 1.08 -3.45 -4.98
CA PRO A 208 0.86 -2.65 -6.18
C PRO A 208 1.78 -1.44 -6.24
N LEU A 209 2.56 -1.32 -7.31
CA LEU A 209 3.49 -0.19 -7.54
C LEU A 209 2.77 1.16 -7.58
N GLY A 210 1.50 1.20 -7.97
CA GLY A 210 0.71 2.43 -7.95
C GLY A 210 0.44 2.98 -6.54
N GLY A 211 0.56 2.15 -5.50
CA GLY A 211 0.34 2.51 -4.10
C GLY A 211 1.61 2.78 -3.33
N ILE A 212 1.47 3.47 -2.16
CA ILE A 212 2.61 3.87 -1.32
C ILE A 212 3.48 2.69 -0.91
N GLY A 213 2.89 1.58 -0.45
CA GLY A 213 3.65 0.41 0.02
C GLY A 213 4.52 -0.20 -1.08
N GLY A 214 3.96 -0.39 -2.29
CA GLY A 214 4.72 -0.98 -3.40
C GLY A 214 5.80 -0.05 -3.93
N VAL A 215 5.49 1.23 -4.15
CA VAL A 215 6.49 2.17 -4.67
C VAL A 215 7.61 2.46 -3.67
N CYS A 216 7.30 2.54 -2.36
CA CYS A 216 8.33 2.71 -1.33
C CYS A 216 9.24 1.48 -1.26
N GLN A 217 8.69 0.28 -1.34
CA GLN A 217 9.48 -0.95 -1.37
C GLN A 217 10.40 -1.01 -2.59
N LEU A 218 9.89 -0.65 -3.79
CA LEU A 218 10.69 -0.56 -5.01
C LEU A 218 11.84 0.44 -4.89
N VAL A 219 11.52 1.66 -4.48
CA VAL A 219 12.51 2.74 -4.35
C VAL A 219 13.56 2.40 -3.31
N THR A 220 13.14 1.83 -2.17
CA THR A 220 14.05 1.36 -1.12
C THR A 220 14.99 0.29 -1.65
N GLY A 221 14.46 -0.77 -2.29
CA GLY A 221 15.28 -1.84 -2.83
C GLY A 221 16.31 -1.33 -3.85
N ALA A 222 15.88 -0.49 -4.79
CA ALA A 222 16.77 0.10 -5.79
C ALA A 222 17.84 1.03 -5.18
N TYR A 223 17.45 1.87 -4.21
CA TYR A 223 18.36 2.83 -3.56
C TYR A 223 19.45 2.14 -2.74
N ILE A 224 19.14 1.05 -2.04
CA ILE A 224 20.14 0.28 -1.29
C ILE A 224 20.92 -0.72 -2.15
N GLY A 225 20.57 -0.86 -3.43
CA GLY A 225 21.23 -1.78 -4.37
C GLY A 225 20.81 -3.24 -4.20
N LYS A 226 19.60 -3.52 -3.71
CA LYS A 226 19.08 -4.86 -3.50
C LYS A 226 18.43 -5.39 -4.78
N ARG A 227 18.71 -6.66 -5.12
CA ARG A 227 17.98 -7.35 -6.18
C ARG A 227 16.51 -7.45 -5.84
N ILE A 228 15.63 -7.45 -6.83
CA ILE A 228 14.18 -7.45 -6.65
C ILE A 228 13.61 -8.70 -7.32
N ALA A 229 12.82 -9.49 -6.59
CA ALA A 229 11.95 -10.52 -7.15
C ALA A 229 10.52 -9.97 -7.18
N LEU A 230 10.06 -9.61 -8.37
CA LEU A 230 8.80 -8.92 -8.59
C LEU A 230 7.72 -9.92 -9.02
N LEU A 231 6.61 -9.94 -8.30
CA LEU A 231 5.39 -10.65 -8.69
C LEU A 231 4.36 -9.65 -9.22
N GLU A 232 3.68 -9.98 -10.30
CA GLU A 232 2.61 -9.13 -10.84
C GLU A 232 1.46 -8.95 -9.83
N LYS A 233 1.13 -10.02 -9.12
CA LYS A 233 0.15 -10.05 -8.02
C LYS A 233 0.50 -11.13 -7.02
N PHE A 234 -0.05 -11.03 -5.81
CA PHE A 234 0.06 -12.10 -4.84
C PHE A 234 -0.66 -13.36 -5.32
N SER A 235 0.04 -14.46 -5.28
CA SER A 235 -0.54 -15.81 -5.24
C SER A 235 0.31 -16.67 -4.31
N VAL A 236 -0.30 -17.56 -3.56
CA VAL A 236 0.41 -18.45 -2.62
C VAL A 236 1.51 -19.23 -3.35
N ALA A 237 1.17 -19.82 -4.50
CA ALA A 237 2.11 -20.66 -5.25
C ALA A 237 3.37 -19.88 -5.70
N GLU A 238 3.20 -18.71 -6.31
CA GLU A 238 4.32 -17.91 -6.80
C GLU A 238 5.12 -17.29 -5.65
N TRP A 239 4.45 -16.81 -4.60
CA TRP A 239 5.14 -16.27 -3.44
C TRP A 239 6.01 -17.33 -2.76
N VAL A 240 5.49 -18.55 -2.54
CA VAL A 240 6.24 -19.69 -1.97
C VAL A 240 7.37 -20.13 -2.90
N ARG A 241 7.13 -20.17 -4.22
CA ARG A 241 8.18 -20.46 -5.20
C ARG A 241 9.38 -19.52 -5.03
N VAL A 242 9.12 -18.20 -4.95
CA VAL A 242 10.18 -17.19 -4.79
C VAL A 242 10.86 -17.34 -3.43
N VAL A 243 10.10 -17.55 -2.34
CA VAL A 243 10.65 -17.76 -0.99
C VAL A 243 11.64 -18.92 -1.00
N LYS A 244 11.25 -20.05 -1.57
CA LYS A 244 12.10 -21.27 -1.62
C LYS A 244 13.29 -21.10 -2.56
N THR A 245 13.05 -20.57 -3.77
CA THR A 245 14.08 -20.45 -4.81
C THR A 245 15.22 -19.54 -4.40
N HIS A 246 14.87 -18.44 -3.72
CA HIS A 246 15.86 -17.41 -3.37
C HIS A 246 16.24 -17.39 -1.88
N GLY A 247 15.69 -18.29 -1.07
CA GLY A 247 15.95 -18.32 0.37
C GLY A 247 15.58 -17.00 1.04
N ILE A 248 14.40 -16.47 0.72
CA ILE A 248 13.93 -15.19 1.28
C ILE A 248 13.89 -15.26 2.80
N ARG A 249 14.53 -14.30 3.45
CA ARG A 249 14.61 -14.24 4.92
C ARG A 249 13.57 -13.32 5.56
N ARG A 250 13.06 -12.34 4.81
CA ARG A 250 11.98 -11.44 5.25
C ARG A 250 11.06 -11.10 4.08
N SER A 251 9.77 -10.93 4.35
CA SER A 251 8.81 -10.47 3.34
C SER A 251 7.70 -9.67 3.97
N GLY A 252 7.21 -8.67 3.23
CA GLY A 252 5.98 -7.96 3.59
C GLY A 252 4.75 -8.80 3.23
N LEU A 253 3.78 -8.90 4.14
CA LEU A 253 2.50 -9.58 3.92
C LEU A 253 1.33 -8.71 4.39
N GLN A 254 0.33 -8.50 3.53
CA GLN A 254 -0.92 -7.96 4.00
C GLN A 254 -1.67 -9.00 4.86
N PRO A 255 -2.56 -8.59 5.77
CA PRO A 255 -3.34 -9.51 6.60
C PRO A 255 -4.08 -10.60 5.80
N ALA A 256 -4.63 -10.25 4.63
CA ALA A 256 -5.27 -11.22 3.75
C ALA A 256 -4.29 -12.26 3.21
N ALA A 257 -3.05 -11.87 2.87
CA ALA A 257 -2.03 -12.81 2.40
C ALA A 257 -1.59 -13.78 3.51
N VAL A 258 -1.49 -13.31 4.77
CA VAL A 258 -1.23 -14.18 5.92
C VAL A 258 -2.33 -15.24 6.05
N ARG A 259 -3.60 -14.87 5.93
CA ARG A 259 -4.73 -15.82 5.94
C ARG A 259 -4.67 -16.81 4.77
N MET A 260 -4.41 -16.33 3.55
CA MET A 260 -4.29 -17.20 2.37
C MET A 260 -3.16 -18.24 2.51
N LEU A 261 -2.05 -17.88 3.15
CA LEU A 261 -0.95 -18.82 3.41
C LEU A 261 -1.35 -19.86 4.47
N LEU A 262 -2.08 -19.47 5.51
CA LEU A 262 -2.62 -20.40 6.51
C LEU A 262 -3.57 -21.42 5.88
N GLU A 263 -4.51 -20.94 5.05
CA GLU A 263 -5.53 -21.75 4.39
C GLU A 263 -4.96 -22.70 3.34
N ALA A 264 -3.83 -22.34 2.75
CA ALA A 264 -3.13 -23.21 1.81
C ALA A 264 -2.48 -24.43 2.48
N ASP A 265 -2.46 -24.47 3.82
CA ASP A 265 -1.93 -25.55 4.65
C ASP A 265 -0.56 -26.07 4.18
N LEU A 266 0.34 -25.14 3.89
CA LEU A 266 1.68 -25.44 3.37
C LEU A 266 2.49 -26.27 4.36
N PRO A 267 3.41 -27.12 3.87
CA PRO A 267 4.45 -27.71 4.72
C PRO A 267 5.28 -26.62 5.40
N PRO A 268 5.52 -26.67 6.72
CA PRO A 268 6.33 -25.66 7.43
C PRO A 268 7.71 -25.43 6.83
N GLU A 269 8.32 -26.47 6.25
CA GLU A 269 9.60 -26.41 5.56
C GLU A 269 9.60 -25.49 4.33
N ASP A 270 8.46 -25.21 3.74
CA ASP A 270 8.34 -24.30 2.61
C ASP A 270 8.61 -22.83 3.00
N LEU A 271 8.44 -22.50 4.28
CA LEU A 271 8.70 -21.16 4.84
C LEU A 271 9.93 -21.12 5.76
N ALA A 272 10.70 -22.20 5.85
CA ALA A 272 11.82 -22.34 6.81
C ALA A 272 12.97 -21.35 6.58
N SER A 273 13.07 -20.72 5.40
CA SER A 273 14.07 -19.66 5.16
C SER A 273 13.72 -18.32 5.79
N LEU A 274 12.44 -18.09 6.15
CA LEU A 274 11.98 -16.83 6.69
C LEU A 274 12.39 -16.68 8.16
N ASP A 275 13.07 -15.60 8.48
CA ASP A 275 13.35 -15.20 9.86
C ASP A 275 12.09 -14.55 10.49
N TYR A 276 11.34 -13.79 9.68
CA TYR A 276 10.07 -13.14 10.05
C TYR A 276 9.34 -12.61 8.82
N VAL A 277 8.06 -12.29 9.00
CA VAL A 277 7.29 -11.49 8.04
C VAL A 277 6.82 -10.18 8.67
N VAL A 278 6.67 -9.13 7.85
CA VAL A 278 6.14 -7.83 8.30
C VAL A 278 4.72 -7.68 7.78
N SER A 279 3.75 -7.44 8.67
CA SER A 279 2.36 -7.22 8.27
C SER A 279 1.95 -5.78 8.48
N ALA A 280 1.43 -5.16 7.40
CA ALA A 280 1.03 -3.77 7.34
C ALA A 280 -0.19 -3.56 6.44
N SER A 281 -0.63 -2.31 6.29
CA SER A 281 -1.73 -1.87 5.43
C SER A 281 -3.15 -2.24 5.87
N GLY A 282 -3.31 -2.91 6.99
CA GLY A 282 -4.60 -3.27 7.57
C GLY A 282 -4.44 -3.97 8.91
N PRO A 283 -5.51 -4.12 9.66
CA PRO A 283 -5.48 -4.85 10.93
C PRO A 283 -5.28 -6.34 10.67
N LEU A 284 -4.37 -6.95 11.42
CA LEU A 284 -4.19 -8.40 11.51
C LEU A 284 -4.70 -8.86 12.87
N ASP A 285 -5.66 -9.78 12.84
CA ASP A 285 -6.25 -10.31 14.06
C ASP A 285 -5.22 -11.12 14.85
N PRO A 286 -5.17 -10.98 16.19
CA PRO A 286 -4.23 -11.72 17.03
C PRO A 286 -4.30 -13.23 16.81
N GLU A 287 -5.49 -13.78 16.66
CA GLU A 287 -5.74 -15.20 16.42
C GLU A 287 -5.11 -15.69 15.11
N THR A 288 -5.27 -14.91 14.04
CA THR A 288 -4.62 -15.19 12.72
C THR A 288 -3.11 -15.15 12.83
N ARG A 289 -2.59 -14.15 13.56
CA ARG A 289 -1.15 -14.01 13.82
C ARG A 289 -0.62 -15.21 14.61
N ASP A 290 -1.31 -15.58 15.69
CA ASP A 290 -0.92 -16.70 16.55
C ASP A 290 -0.95 -18.04 15.82
N ALA A 291 -1.97 -18.26 14.99
CA ALA A 291 -2.10 -19.46 14.17
C ALA A 291 -0.95 -19.56 13.15
N PHE A 292 -0.59 -18.45 12.49
CA PHE A 292 0.52 -18.42 11.53
C PHE A 292 1.86 -18.73 12.21
N GLU A 293 2.13 -18.07 13.34
CA GLU A 293 3.37 -18.27 14.10
C GLU A 293 3.45 -19.69 14.67
N ALA A 294 2.35 -20.23 15.18
CA ALA A 294 2.30 -21.61 15.69
C ALA A 294 2.50 -22.64 14.59
N ARG A 295 1.94 -22.40 13.39
CA ARG A 295 2.02 -23.32 12.25
C ARG A 295 3.40 -23.36 11.62
N TYR A 296 4.02 -22.18 11.39
CA TYR A 296 5.24 -22.06 10.59
C TYR A 296 6.49 -21.73 11.40
N GLY A 297 6.35 -21.37 12.67
CA GLY A 297 7.47 -20.93 13.49
C GLY A 297 8.07 -19.57 13.08
N VAL A 298 7.38 -18.84 12.20
CA VAL A 298 7.83 -17.56 11.63
C VAL A 298 7.11 -16.39 12.33
N PRO A 299 7.83 -15.52 13.05
CA PRO A 299 7.23 -14.34 13.68
C PRO A 299 6.54 -13.41 12.67
N VAL A 300 5.40 -12.84 13.06
CA VAL A 300 4.71 -11.80 12.31
C VAL A 300 4.87 -10.47 13.02
N LEU A 301 5.69 -9.60 12.48
CA LEU A 301 5.98 -8.27 13.00
C LEU A 301 5.00 -7.27 12.39
N LEU A 302 4.26 -6.55 13.23
CA LEU A 302 3.33 -5.54 12.75
C LEU A 302 4.06 -4.22 12.51
N GLU A 303 3.57 -3.46 11.53
CA GLU A 303 4.05 -2.14 11.19
C GLU A 303 2.88 -1.22 10.88
N TYR A 304 2.97 0.03 11.31
CA TYR A 304 1.99 1.04 10.96
C TYR A 304 2.67 2.26 10.34
N GLY A 305 2.10 2.68 9.23
CA GLY A 305 2.47 3.88 8.49
C GLY A 305 1.34 4.33 7.59
N ALA A 306 1.49 5.51 7.02
CA ALA A 306 0.51 6.08 6.10
C ALA A 306 1.22 6.89 5.00
N THR A 307 0.48 7.18 3.92
CA THR A 307 1.02 7.97 2.80
C THR A 307 1.45 9.36 3.24
N GLU A 308 0.73 9.93 4.20
CA GLU A 308 0.97 11.24 4.80
C GLU A 308 2.33 11.33 5.50
N PHE A 309 2.83 10.20 5.95
CA PHE A 309 4.13 10.08 6.63
C PHE A 309 5.28 9.67 5.70
N ALA A 310 4.97 9.43 4.43
CA ALA A 310 5.92 8.90 3.44
C ALA A 310 6.61 7.59 3.86
N GLY A 311 6.02 6.84 4.79
CA GLY A 311 6.60 5.62 5.33
C GLY A 311 5.97 5.18 6.64
N SER A 312 6.77 4.51 7.46
CA SER A 312 6.34 3.93 8.73
C SER A 312 6.54 4.91 9.89
N VAL A 313 5.69 4.79 10.90
CA VAL A 313 5.70 5.58 12.15
C VAL A 313 6.09 4.71 13.33
N CYS A 314 5.64 3.46 13.34
CA CYS A 314 6.04 2.47 14.33
C CYS A 314 6.17 1.10 13.71
N THR A 315 7.04 0.29 14.29
CA THR A 315 7.28 -1.07 13.83
C THR A 315 7.73 -1.97 14.97
N TRP A 316 7.58 -3.26 14.78
CA TRP A 316 8.26 -4.28 15.55
C TRP A 316 9.61 -4.60 14.89
N THR A 317 10.65 -4.74 15.69
CA THR A 317 11.89 -5.39 15.27
C THR A 317 11.99 -6.79 15.88
N PRO A 318 12.83 -7.69 15.35
CA PRO A 318 13.05 -9.00 15.97
C PRO A 318 13.49 -8.91 17.44
N GLU A 319 14.25 -7.87 17.82
CA GLU A 319 14.68 -7.60 19.19
C GLU A 319 13.47 -7.25 20.08
N LEU A 320 12.66 -6.27 19.66
CA LEU A 320 11.46 -5.87 20.38
C LEU A 320 10.48 -7.03 20.52
N TYR A 321 10.37 -7.87 19.47
CA TYR A 321 9.49 -9.04 19.49
C TYR A 321 9.95 -10.06 20.53
N ARG A 322 11.26 -10.34 20.63
CA ARG A 322 11.81 -11.25 21.64
C ARG A 322 11.59 -10.75 23.06
N GLU A 323 11.69 -9.43 23.28
CA GLU A 323 11.59 -8.82 24.61
C GLU A 323 10.13 -8.59 25.03
N PHE A 324 9.28 -8.07 24.15
CA PHE A 324 7.94 -7.57 24.47
C PHE A 324 6.80 -8.33 23.77
N GLY A 325 7.10 -9.23 22.84
CA GLY A 325 6.10 -9.85 21.96
C GLY A 325 4.91 -10.46 22.66
N ALA A 326 5.13 -11.14 23.79
CA ALA A 326 4.07 -11.73 24.59
C ALA A 326 3.22 -10.67 25.34
N ALA A 327 3.87 -9.63 25.88
CA ALA A 327 3.21 -8.63 26.71
C ALA A 327 2.48 -7.54 25.89
N LYS A 328 2.96 -7.25 24.68
CA LYS A 328 2.48 -6.15 23.82
C LYS A 328 1.83 -6.64 22.53
N ARG A 329 1.25 -7.83 22.54
CA ARG A 329 0.75 -8.56 21.36
C ARG A 329 -0.22 -7.76 20.49
N ALA A 330 -1.08 -6.93 21.09
CA ALA A 330 -2.06 -6.10 20.38
C ALA A 330 -1.48 -4.84 19.73
N SER A 331 -0.20 -4.54 19.97
CA SER A 331 0.45 -3.32 19.48
C SER A 331 0.91 -3.47 18.04
N SER A 332 0.91 -2.35 17.31
CA SER A 332 1.50 -2.23 15.96
C SER A 332 3.00 -1.98 15.98
N GLY A 333 3.64 -1.97 17.14
CA GLY A 333 5.06 -1.74 17.34
C GLY A 333 5.37 -0.49 18.13
N ARG A 334 6.67 -0.25 18.33
CA ARG A 334 7.21 0.94 19.01
C ARG A 334 7.45 2.05 18.00
N VAL A 335 7.26 3.30 18.43
CA VAL A 335 7.55 4.50 17.63
C VAL A 335 9.02 4.48 17.16
N LEU A 336 9.21 4.82 15.89
CA LEU A 336 10.57 4.92 15.29
C LEU A 336 11.37 6.06 15.92
N PRO A 337 12.73 5.94 16.00
CA PRO A 337 13.58 6.90 16.71
C PRO A 337 13.40 8.36 16.26
N ASP A 338 13.26 8.61 14.95
CA ASP A 338 13.17 9.96 14.38
C ASP A 338 11.73 10.45 14.22
N THR A 339 10.79 9.81 14.94
CA THR A 339 9.38 10.09 14.87
C THR A 339 8.86 10.49 16.25
N GLU A 340 8.15 11.60 16.31
CA GLU A 340 7.38 11.98 17.49
C GLU A 340 5.91 11.63 17.27
N VAL A 341 5.29 11.01 18.26
CA VAL A 341 3.86 10.65 18.23
C VAL A 341 3.17 11.19 19.48
N ARG A 342 1.97 11.72 19.29
CA ARG A 342 1.06 12.04 20.36
C ARG A 342 -0.36 11.58 20.03
N ILE A 343 -1.12 11.34 21.07
CA ILE A 343 -2.54 10.99 20.97
C ILE A 343 -3.32 12.19 21.49
N VAL A 344 -4.29 12.67 20.71
CA VAL A 344 -5.05 13.88 21.03
C VAL A 344 -6.54 13.61 21.06
N HIS A 345 -7.26 14.33 21.92
CA HIS A 345 -8.71 14.27 21.96
C HIS A 345 -9.31 14.74 20.63
N PRO A 346 -10.24 13.99 20.01
CA PRO A 346 -10.75 14.29 18.67
C PRO A 346 -11.31 15.70 18.51
N ASP A 347 -12.06 16.19 19.51
CA ASP A 347 -12.78 17.46 19.44
C ASP A 347 -11.93 18.64 19.91
N THR A 348 -11.11 18.47 20.95
CA THR A 348 -10.35 19.57 21.55
C THR A 348 -8.92 19.70 21.03
N GLY A 349 -8.36 18.64 20.43
CA GLY A 349 -6.95 18.59 20.01
C GLY A 349 -5.94 18.56 21.16
N VAL A 350 -6.40 18.48 22.42
CA VAL A 350 -5.54 18.39 23.58
C VAL A 350 -4.99 16.98 23.69
N GLN A 351 -3.69 16.87 24.02
CA GLN A 351 -3.06 15.57 24.24
C GLN A 351 -3.70 14.84 25.41
N VAL A 352 -4.05 13.58 25.21
CA VAL A 352 -4.64 12.71 26.24
C VAL A 352 -3.55 12.05 27.10
N ALA A 353 -3.94 11.44 28.21
CA ALA A 353 -2.99 10.74 29.08
C ALA A 353 -2.48 9.44 28.41
N THR A 354 -1.31 8.97 28.85
CA THR A 354 -0.72 7.71 28.38
C THR A 354 -1.69 6.55 28.57
N GLY A 355 -1.90 5.76 27.52
CA GLY A 355 -2.85 4.65 27.49
C GLY A 355 -4.28 5.03 27.13
N GLU A 356 -4.65 6.31 27.12
CA GLU A 356 -5.96 6.75 26.67
C GLU A 356 -6.06 6.77 25.14
N GLN A 357 -7.28 6.57 24.63
CA GLN A 357 -7.56 6.57 23.19
C GLN A 357 -7.85 7.97 22.67
N GLY A 358 -7.35 8.27 21.48
CA GLY A 358 -7.59 9.51 20.76
C GLY A 358 -7.09 9.44 19.33
N LEU A 359 -7.09 10.56 18.63
CA LEU A 359 -6.52 10.66 17.28
C LEU A 359 -4.99 10.65 17.35
N LEU A 360 -4.38 9.85 16.47
CA LEU A 360 -2.94 9.82 16.33
C LEU A 360 -2.47 11.03 15.51
N GLU A 361 -1.50 11.74 16.05
CA GLU A 361 -0.72 12.75 15.34
C GLU A 361 0.77 12.34 15.40
N ALA A 362 1.44 12.46 14.26
CA ALA A 362 2.88 12.21 14.18
C ALA A 362 3.61 13.43 13.61
N ARG A 363 4.86 13.62 14.04
CA ARG A 363 5.77 14.61 13.49
C ARG A 363 7.09 13.93 13.15
N ILE A 364 7.46 14.04 11.89
CA ILE A 364 8.69 13.49 11.33
C ILE A 364 9.39 14.68 10.67
N ALA A 365 10.46 15.17 11.28
CA ALA A 365 11.07 16.43 10.91
C ALA A 365 11.51 16.51 9.43
N THR A 366 11.89 15.38 8.83
CA THR A 366 12.25 15.27 7.40
C THR A 366 11.04 15.31 6.46
N VAL A 367 9.83 14.98 6.95
CA VAL A 367 8.58 14.99 6.17
C VAL A 367 7.87 16.33 6.36
N SER A 368 7.64 16.74 7.61
CA SER A 368 6.98 17.99 7.95
C SER A 368 7.45 18.50 9.32
N PRO A 369 7.71 19.81 9.47
CA PRO A 369 7.96 20.40 10.79
C PRO A 369 6.71 20.43 11.67
N ASP A 370 5.53 20.36 11.06
CA ASP A 370 4.25 20.41 11.75
C ASP A 370 3.72 19.01 12.07
N TRP A 371 2.82 18.94 13.07
CA TRP A 371 2.10 17.71 13.38
C TRP A 371 1.15 17.33 12.24
N ILE A 372 1.32 16.12 11.73
CA ILE A 372 0.44 15.52 10.73
C ILE A 372 -0.63 14.75 11.50
N ARG A 373 -1.88 15.18 11.40
CA ARG A 373 -3.03 14.52 12.01
C ARG A 373 -3.56 13.44 11.09
N THR A 374 -3.84 12.27 11.66
CA THR A 374 -4.55 11.19 10.98
C THR A 374 -6.01 11.14 11.43
N ASN A 375 -6.78 10.28 10.78
CA ASN A 375 -8.09 9.86 11.27
C ASN A 375 -8.02 8.52 12.05
N ASP A 376 -6.82 8.03 12.36
CA ASP A 376 -6.65 6.77 13.09
C ASP A 376 -6.79 7.01 14.59
N ILE A 377 -7.67 6.23 15.23
CA ILE A 377 -7.80 6.17 16.68
C ILE A 377 -6.75 5.22 17.22
N ALA A 378 -5.93 5.72 18.13
CA ALA A 378 -4.82 4.96 18.71
C ALA A 378 -4.68 5.26 20.20
N SER A 379 -3.89 4.46 20.88
CA SER A 379 -3.31 4.74 22.19
C SER A 379 -1.81 4.45 22.16
N ILE A 380 -1.05 5.14 23.02
CA ILE A 380 0.39 4.90 23.22
C ILE A 380 0.61 4.56 24.69
N ASP A 381 1.35 3.51 24.95
CA ASP A 381 1.69 3.10 26.32
C ASP A 381 3.00 3.74 26.82
N ALA A 382 3.34 3.49 28.09
CA ALA A 382 4.53 4.05 28.74
C ALA A 382 5.85 3.58 28.11
N ASP A 383 5.86 2.47 27.40
CA ASP A 383 7.03 1.93 26.70
C ASP A 383 7.12 2.41 25.23
N GLY A 384 6.20 3.27 24.79
CA GLY A 384 6.14 3.83 23.44
C GLY A 384 5.56 2.91 22.38
N PHE A 385 4.79 1.87 22.79
CA PHE A 385 4.07 1.01 21.84
C PHE A 385 2.72 1.58 21.48
N ILE A 386 2.39 1.57 20.19
CA ILE A 386 1.14 2.08 19.64
C ILE A 386 0.16 0.92 19.43
N THR A 387 -1.06 1.09 19.91
CA THR A 387 -2.20 0.20 19.62
C THR A 387 -3.22 0.96 18.78
N LEU A 388 -3.58 0.42 17.62
CA LEU A 388 -4.63 0.97 16.75
C LEU A 388 -6.00 0.41 17.14
N HIS A 389 -7.00 1.29 17.20
CA HIS A 389 -8.38 0.96 17.59
C HIS A 389 -9.38 1.10 16.44
N GLY A 390 -8.97 1.66 15.30
CA GLY A 390 -9.79 1.89 14.10
C GLY A 390 -9.67 3.31 13.59
N ARG A 391 -10.63 3.74 12.76
CA ARG A 391 -10.62 5.07 12.14
C ARG A 391 -11.82 5.92 12.59
N ALA A 392 -11.56 7.18 12.86
CA ALA A 392 -12.60 8.13 13.28
C ALA A 392 -13.54 8.51 12.13
N ASP A 393 -13.01 8.64 10.90
CA ASP A 393 -13.79 8.95 9.70
C ASP A 393 -14.62 7.75 9.19
N GLY A 394 -14.26 6.54 9.59
CA GLY A 394 -15.05 5.32 9.41
C GLY A 394 -16.11 5.11 10.50
N ALA A 395 -16.13 5.94 11.54
CA ALA A 395 -17.08 5.77 12.63
C ALA A 395 -18.52 5.99 12.16
N ILE A 396 -19.38 5.03 12.46
CA ILE A 396 -20.80 5.05 12.13
C ILE A 396 -21.54 5.90 13.15
N ASN A 397 -22.18 6.97 12.70
CA ASN A 397 -22.91 7.87 13.61
C ASN A 397 -24.38 7.41 13.75
N ARG A 398 -24.64 6.55 14.74
CA ARG A 398 -25.96 5.99 15.00
C ARG A 398 -26.69 6.81 16.07
N GLY A 399 -27.50 7.77 15.64
CA GLY A 399 -28.32 8.56 16.57
C GLY A 399 -27.51 9.30 17.64
N GLY A 400 -26.32 9.81 17.26
CA GLY A 400 -25.39 10.52 18.17
C GLY A 400 -24.34 9.62 18.84
N PHE A 401 -24.46 8.30 18.75
CA PHE A 401 -23.43 7.37 19.21
C PHE A 401 -22.45 7.06 18.10
N LYS A 402 -21.17 7.18 18.37
CA LYS A 402 -20.08 6.78 17.44
C LYS A 402 -19.80 5.28 17.62
N VAL A 403 -19.99 4.51 16.55
CA VAL A 403 -19.64 3.08 16.49
C VAL A 403 -18.41 2.93 15.63
N LEU A 404 -17.34 2.39 16.19
CA LEU A 404 -16.13 2.05 15.42
C LEU A 404 -16.35 0.68 14.74
N PRO A 405 -16.32 0.61 13.39
CA PRO A 405 -16.52 -0.64 12.66
C PRO A 405 -15.58 -1.76 13.10
N GLU A 406 -14.32 -1.42 13.37
CA GLU A 406 -13.29 -2.38 13.76
C GLU A 406 -13.60 -3.05 15.13
N THR A 407 -14.26 -2.35 16.03
CA THR A 407 -14.68 -2.94 17.32
C THR A 407 -15.73 -4.03 17.11
N VAL A 408 -16.68 -3.81 16.20
CA VAL A 408 -17.72 -4.79 15.86
C VAL A 408 -17.12 -5.93 15.03
N ARG A 409 -16.24 -5.61 14.07
CA ARG A 409 -15.52 -6.60 13.26
C ARG A 409 -14.77 -7.60 14.12
N ARG A 410 -13.99 -7.14 15.12
CA ARG A 410 -13.23 -8.03 16.01
C ARG A 410 -14.12 -9.05 16.74
N VAL A 411 -15.29 -8.64 17.17
CA VAL A 411 -16.25 -9.58 17.79
C VAL A 411 -16.75 -10.60 16.77
N LEU A 412 -17.07 -10.19 15.55
CA LEU A 412 -17.52 -11.12 14.51
C LEU A 412 -16.44 -12.14 14.14
N VAL A 413 -15.19 -11.70 14.00
CA VAL A 413 -14.05 -12.56 13.65
C VAL A 413 -13.66 -13.50 14.78
N SER A 414 -14.01 -13.22 16.05
CA SER A 414 -13.80 -14.16 17.17
C SER A 414 -14.69 -15.41 17.10
N HIS A 415 -15.68 -15.45 16.20
CA HIS A 415 -16.47 -16.67 15.97
C HIS A 415 -15.63 -17.72 15.21
N PRO A 416 -15.61 -19.01 15.64
CA PRO A 416 -14.70 -20.03 15.11
C PRO A 416 -14.91 -20.36 13.62
N ASP A 417 -16.09 -20.05 13.06
CA ASP A 417 -16.41 -20.32 11.66
C ASP A 417 -16.32 -19.07 10.76
N VAL A 418 -15.87 -17.92 11.31
CA VAL A 418 -15.71 -16.67 10.56
C VAL A 418 -14.26 -16.47 10.15
N ARG A 419 -14.04 -16.39 8.84
CA ARG A 419 -12.74 -16.10 8.23
C ARG A 419 -12.37 -14.62 8.30
N ASP A 420 -13.32 -13.77 7.90
CA ASP A 420 -13.16 -12.32 7.93
C ASP A 420 -14.53 -11.65 8.00
N ALA A 421 -14.55 -10.41 8.46
CA ALA A 421 -15.76 -9.62 8.53
C ALA A 421 -15.45 -8.16 8.22
N THR A 422 -16.47 -7.42 7.83
CA THR A 422 -16.38 -5.97 7.73
C THR A 422 -17.70 -5.34 8.13
N VAL A 423 -17.63 -4.12 8.64
CA VAL A 423 -18.79 -3.36 9.09
C VAL A 423 -18.76 -1.98 8.46
N VAL A 424 -19.87 -1.57 7.90
CA VAL A 424 -20.02 -0.27 7.23
C VAL A 424 -21.25 0.46 7.75
N GLY A 425 -21.22 1.78 7.71
CA GLY A 425 -22.39 2.60 7.97
C GLY A 425 -23.30 2.63 6.74
N VAL A 426 -24.57 2.28 6.94
CA VAL A 426 -25.60 2.43 5.91
C VAL A 426 -26.61 3.48 6.34
N PRO A 427 -27.23 4.22 5.39
CA PRO A 427 -28.20 5.25 5.73
C PRO A 427 -29.40 4.70 6.51
N ASP A 428 -29.87 5.44 7.52
CA ASP A 428 -31.11 5.18 8.24
C ASP A 428 -31.85 6.51 8.44
N ALA A 429 -33.15 6.52 8.09
CA ALA A 429 -33.95 7.75 8.09
C ALA A 429 -34.10 8.38 9.48
N ARG A 430 -34.03 7.61 10.57
CA ARG A 430 -34.21 8.05 11.95
C ARG A 430 -32.91 8.30 12.70
N LEU A 431 -31.90 7.45 12.45
CA LEU A 431 -30.66 7.45 13.22
C LEU A 431 -29.46 8.04 12.43
N GLY A 432 -29.68 8.48 11.19
CA GLY A 432 -28.65 8.96 10.27
C GLY A 432 -27.90 7.80 9.63
N GLN A 433 -27.17 7.03 10.43
CA GLN A 433 -26.50 5.79 9.99
C GLN A 433 -26.74 4.66 10.98
N VAL A 434 -26.64 3.43 10.48
CA VAL A 434 -26.65 2.21 11.28
C VAL A 434 -25.59 1.23 10.79
N PRO A 435 -25.03 0.39 11.68
CA PRO A 435 -24.06 -0.61 11.29
C PRO A 435 -24.70 -1.72 10.44
N PHE A 436 -24.07 -2.04 9.31
CA PHE A 436 -24.34 -3.20 8.50
C PHE A 436 -23.07 -4.04 8.43
N ALA A 437 -23.19 -5.36 8.55
CA ALA A 437 -22.05 -6.26 8.52
C ALA A 437 -22.10 -7.22 7.32
N ALA A 438 -20.94 -7.49 6.73
CA ALA A 438 -20.73 -8.60 5.81
C ALA A 438 -19.68 -9.53 6.40
N VAL A 439 -19.93 -10.83 6.34
CA VAL A 439 -19.10 -11.87 6.94
C VAL A 439 -18.75 -12.92 5.91
N GLU A 440 -17.48 -13.30 5.87
CA GLU A 440 -16.92 -14.35 5.06
C GLU A 440 -16.64 -15.56 5.95
N PRO A 441 -17.26 -16.75 5.71
CA PRO A 441 -17.05 -17.92 6.52
C PRO A 441 -15.70 -18.60 6.19
N ILE A 442 -15.19 -19.41 7.11
CA ILE A 442 -14.04 -20.27 6.83
C ILE A 442 -14.47 -21.36 5.83
N PRO A 443 -13.76 -21.54 4.71
CA PRO A 443 -14.05 -22.61 3.75
C PRO A 443 -14.09 -23.98 4.45
N SER A 444 -15.06 -24.80 4.10
CA SER A 444 -15.28 -26.15 4.65
C SER A 444 -15.78 -26.20 6.12
N HIS A 445 -16.00 -25.06 6.75
CA HIS A 445 -16.67 -24.97 8.05
C HIS A 445 -18.20 -24.79 7.86
N PRO A 446 -19.01 -25.05 8.90
CA PRO A 446 -20.43 -24.67 8.89
C PRO A 446 -20.59 -23.17 8.64
N VAL A 447 -21.52 -22.81 7.77
CA VAL A 447 -21.82 -21.40 7.53
C VAL A 447 -22.52 -20.83 8.78
N PRO A 448 -21.94 -19.83 9.45
CA PRO A 448 -22.53 -19.29 10.69
C PRO A 448 -23.85 -18.57 10.36
N SER A 449 -24.83 -18.74 11.26
CA SER A 449 -26.12 -18.08 11.11
C SER A 449 -25.98 -16.57 11.35
N PRO A 450 -26.57 -15.71 10.47
CA PRO A 450 -26.60 -14.27 10.74
C PRO A 450 -27.15 -13.90 12.11
N SER A 451 -28.19 -14.63 12.58
CA SER A 451 -28.79 -14.40 13.88
C SER A 451 -27.84 -14.67 15.04
N ASP A 452 -27.02 -15.72 14.94
CA ASP A 452 -26.06 -16.09 15.99
C ASP A 452 -24.90 -15.10 16.04
N LEU A 453 -24.43 -14.63 14.89
CA LEU A 453 -23.41 -13.58 14.81
C LEU A 453 -23.90 -12.25 15.39
N VAL A 454 -25.14 -11.85 15.09
CA VAL A 454 -25.76 -10.65 15.70
C VAL A 454 -25.93 -10.83 17.20
N ALA A 455 -26.31 -12.02 17.68
CA ALA A 455 -26.38 -12.33 19.10
C ALA A 455 -25.01 -12.23 19.77
N LEU A 456 -23.96 -12.78 19.15
CA LEU A 456 -22.59 -12.67 19.64
C LEU A 456 -22.16 -11.20 19.85
N VAL A 457 -22.45 -10.34 18.87
CA VAL A 457 -22.17 -8.90 19.01
C VAL A 457 -23.00 -8.27 20.13
N ARG A 458 -24.26 -8.64 20.27
CA ARG A 458 -25.16 -8.12 21.32
C ARG A 458 -24.69 -8.51 22.72
N ASP A 459 -24.11 -9.68 22.88
CA ASP A 459 -23.63 -10.18 24.15
C ASP A 459 -22.34 -9.49 24.61
N GLN A 460 -21.51 -9.03 23.66
CA GLN A 460 -20.19 -8.47 23.94
C GLN A 460 -20.12 -6.94 23.84
N LEU A 461 -21.04 -6.31 23.11
CA LEU A 461 -20.97 -4.87 22.82
C LEU A 461 -22.28 -4.15 23.15
N PRO A 462 -22.22 -2.83 23.41
CA PRO A 462 -23.40 -2.00 23.63
C PRO A 462 -24.40 -2.09 22.47
N LYS A 463 -25.69 -1.95 22.76
CA LYS A 463 -26.80 -2.09 21.81
C LYS A 463 -26.63 -1.26 20.53
N HIS A 464 -26.03 -0.07 20.61
CA HIS A 464 -25.82 0.78 19.44
C HIS A 464 -24.77 0.24 18.48
N CYS A 465 -23.89 -0.67 18.92
CA CYS A 465 -22.89 -1.34 18.08
C CYS A 465 -23.46 -2.53 17.29
N VAL A 466 -24.62 -3.05 17.71
CA VAL A 466 -25.21 -4.24 17.09
C VAL A 466 -25.63 -3.91 15.63
N PRO A 467 -25.15 -4.67 14.63
CA PRO A 467 -25.57 -4.49 13.24
C PRO A 467 -27.10 -4.61 13.12
N VAL A 468 -27.70 -3.72 12.34
CA VAL A 468 -29.15 -3.81 12.03
C VAL A 468 -29.43 -4.95 11.09
N ASP A 469 -28.41 -5.30 10.30
CA ASP A 469 -28.47 -6.39 9.36
C ASP A 469 -27.06 -6.95 9.11
N LEU A 470 -27.00 -8.24 8.77
CA LEU A 470 -25.78 -8.98 8.51
C LEU A 470 -25.96 -9.95 7.35
N VAL A 471 -25.02 -9.97 6.42
CA VAL A 471 -24.97 -10.94 5.33
C VAL A 471 -23.75 -11.83 5.47
N VAL A 472 -23.92 -13.10 5.11
CA VAL A 472 -22.81 -14.01 4.89
C VAL A 472 -22.58 -14.11 3.39
N VAL A 473 -21.34 -13.90 2.96
CA VAL A 473 -20.92 -13.93 1.55
C VAL A 473 -19.82 -14.96 1.37
N ASP A 474 -19.73 -15.58 0.19
CA ASP A 474 -18.66 -16.55 -0.07
C ASP A 474 -17.26 -15.91 0.04
N GLU A 475 -17.12 -14.68 -0.42
CA GLU A 475 -15.89 -13.90 -0.34
C GLU A 475 -16.22 -12.40 -0.20
N LEU A 476 -15.52 -11.70 0.69
CA LEU A 476 -15.64 -10.25 0.82
C LEU A 476 -15.01 -9.57 -0.41
N PRO A 477 -15.69 -8.56 -0.99
CA PRO A 477 -15.13 -7.83 -2.13
C PRO A 477 -13.83 -7.11 -1.71
N ARG A 478 -12.74 -7.35 -2.48
CA ARG A 478 -11.41 -6.82 -2.17
C ARG A 478 -10.85 -6.02 -3.33
N THR A 479 -10.02 -5.05 -2.98
CA THR A 479 -9.17 -4.33 -3.92
C THR A 479 -7.98 -5.20 -4.34
N GLN A 480 -7.23 -4.78 -5.36
CA GLN A 480 -5.99 -5.48 -5.75
C GLN A 480 -4.89 -5.44 -4.66
N SER A 481 -4.96 -4.47 -3.74
CA SER A 481 -4.11 -4.46 -2.56
C SER A 481 -4.64 -5.35 -1.43
N LEU A 482 -5.54 -6.28 -1.75
CA LEU A 482 -6.17 -7.25 -0.83
C LEU A 482 -6.96 -6.60 0.33
N LYS A 483 -7.24 -5.30 0.27
CA LYS A 483 -8.09 -4.60 1.25
C LYS A 483 -9.55 -4.79 0.91
N VAL A 484 -10.40 -4.95 1.92
CA VAL A 484 -11.86 -5.02 1.72
C VAL A 484 -12.38 -3.70 1.14
N SER A 485 -13.19 -3.78 0.09
CA SER A 485 -13.84 -2.62 -0.54
C SER A 485 -15.10 -2.25 0.23
N LEU A 486 -15.01 -1.26 1.11
CA LEU A 486 -16.15 -0.82 1.94
C LEU A 486 -17.33 -0.33 1.09
N ARG A 487 -17.05 0.28 -0.07
CA ARG A 487 -18.08 0.73 -1.02
C ARG A 487 -18.88 -0.43 -1.58
N ASP A 488 -18.19 -1.49 -1.99
CA ASP A 488 -18.84 -2.64 -2.59
C ASP A 488 -19.58 -3.47 -1.53
N VAL A 489 -19.08 -3.49 -0.29
CA VAL A 489 -19.80 -4.05 0.85
C VAL A 489 -21.08 -3.25 1.15
N ALA A 490 -21.01 -1.91 1.15
CA ALA A 490 -22.21 -1.08 1.35
C ALA A 490 -23.27 -1.31 0.24
N ALA A 491 -22.84 -1.62 -0.98
CA ALA A 491 -23.73 -1.96 -2.07
C ALA A 491 -24.52 -3.26 -1.81
N LEU A 492 -23.97 -4.22 -1.05
CA LEU A 492 -24.68 -5.46 -0.68
C LEU A 492 -25.96 -5.17 0.12
N TYR A 493 -25.97 -4.11 0.92
CA TYR A 493 -27.16 -3.69 1.66
C TYR A 493 -28.29 -3.25 0.74
N ASN A 494 -27.96 -2.56 -0.37
CA ASN A 494 -28.93 -2.03 -1.33
C ASN A 494 -29.42 -3.08 -2.36
N CYS A 495 -28.72 -4.21 -2.53
CA CYS A 495 -29.05 -5.25 -3.49
C CYS A 495 -30.03 -6.29 -2.97
N ARG A 496 -30.58 -6.13 -1.77
CA ARG A 496 -31.59 -7.04 -1.23
C ARG A 496 -32.94 -6.83 -1.90
N PRO A 497 -33.68 -7.91 -2.23
CA PRO A 497 -35.06 -7.78 -2.63
C PRO A 497 -35.80 -7.09 -1.48
N GLY A 498 -36.35 -5.91 -1.78
CA GLY A 498 -36.94 -5.00 -0.82
C GLY A 498 -38.05 -5.59 0.04
N ASP A 499 -38.25 -4.98 1.20
CA ASP A 499 -39.51 -5.00 1.94
C ASP A 499 -40.64 -4.40 1.11
#